data_dbf7e58281e3dccc2392b1be6d3ac65f
#
_entry.id   dbf7e58281e3dccc2392b1be6d3ac65f
#
_cell.length_a   1.000
_cell.length_b   1.000
_cell.length_c   1.000
_cell.angle_alpha   90.00
_cell.angle_beta   90.00
_cell.angle_gamma   90.00
#
_symmetry.space_group_name_H-M   'P 1'
#
loop_
_entity.id
_entity.type
_entity.pdbx_description
1 polymer ?
#
loop_
_entity_poly.entity_id
_entity_poly.type
_entity_poly.pdbx_seq_one_letter_code
_entity_poly.pdbx_strand_id
1 'polypeptide(L)'
;MIDDQRNLEMNSSMSYRRPRWASILVVVVTLAAAAIVAVPSIRESVLRPAGWALVVHEPIAPADVIVVSLASGGAGALEAADLVQGGIATRVAVFTDSPSGEGHELSRRGLLPYEDASARQIRQLRWLGVTDVMQIPGAEAGTEGESQVLPPWCDHHQFRSIVFVAARDHSRRWRRVLNRVMKGHPTRVMVQPERYSIFDPDRWWETRDGVRTEIVELQKLVLEVILHPLSF
;
A
#
# COMPACT_ATOMS: atom_id res chain seq x y z
N MET A 1 -44.47 -6.41 55.96
CA MET A 1 -43.96 -7.57 55.22
C MET A 1 -44.88 -7.86 54.04
N ILE A 2 -45.26 -6.82 53.26
CA ILE A 2 -46.11 -6.90 52.06
C ILE A 2 -45.79 -5.67 51.21
N ASP A 3 -44.52 -5.54 50.77
CA ASP A 3 -44.17 -4.41 49.86
C ASP A 3 -42.97 -4.70 48.93
N ASP A 4 -42.56 -5.98 48.83
CA ASP A 4 -41.40 -6.37 48.09
C ASP A 4 -41.69 -7.28 46.85
N GLN A 5 -42.94 -7.42 46.46
CA GLN A 5 -43.38 -8.21 45.30
C GLN A 5 -43.77 -7.43 44.07
N ARG A 6 -43.71 -6.09 44.08
CA ARG A 6 -44.24 -5.26 42.98
C ARG A 6 -43.16 -4.73 42.00
N ASN A 7 -41.88 -5.02 42.28
CA ASN A 7 -40.78 -4.51 41.45
C ASN A 7 -40.15 -5.52 40.48
N LEU A 8 -40.70 -6.76 40.39
CA LEU A 8 -40.12 -7.81 39.53
C LEU A 8 -40.87 -8.07 38.21
N GLU A 9 -41.98 -7.36 37.94
CA GLU A 9 -42.74 -7.54 36.69
C GLU A 9 -42.58 -6.44 35.64
N MET A 10 -41.62 -5.54 35.80
CA MET A 10 -41.41 -4.46 34.83
C MET A 10 -40.20 -4.70 33.91
N ASN A 11 -39.87 -5.95 33.69
CA ASN A 11 -38.95 -6.33 32.60
C ASN A 11 -39.76 -6.80 31.37
N SER A 12 -40.65 -5.92 30.91
CA SER A 12 -41.39 -6.14 29.67
C SER A 12 -40.42 -6.10 28.51
N SER A 13 -40.22 -7.25 27.91
CA SER A 13 -39.61 -7.50 26.60
C SER A 13 -39.87 -6.34 25.63
N MET A 14 -38.90 -5.45 25.51
CA MET A 14 -38.83 -4.55 24.36
C MET A 14 -38.57 -5.42 23.12
N SER A 15 -39.63 -5.96 22.53
CA SER A 15 -39.54 -6.58 21.22
C SER A 15 -39.18 -5.50 20.21
N TYR A 16 -37.88 -5.38 19.94
CA TYR A 16 -37.35 -4.50 18.92
C TYR A 16 -37.90 -4.99 17.56
N ARG A 17 -39.04 -4.49 17.14
CA ARG A 17 -39.61 -4.74 15.80
C ARG A 17 -38.64 -4.16 14.79
N ARG A 18 -37.76 -5.01 14.23
CA ARG A 18 -36.87 -4.63 13.13
C ARG A 18 -37.73 -4.00 12.04
N PRO A 19 -37.46 -2.78 11.62
CA PRO A 19 -38.26 -2.11 10.62
C PRO A 19 -38.19 -2.91 9.30
N ARG A 20 -39.32 -3.06 8.61
CA ARG A 20 -39.45 -3.87 7.39
C ARG A 20 -38.40 -3.52 6.33
N TRP A 21 -37.98 -2.25 6.25
CA TRP A 21 -36.92 -1.83 5.34
C TRP A 21 -35.56 -2.47 5.66
N ALA A 22 -35.23 -2.75 6.90
CA ALA A 22 -33.99 -3.43 7.28
C ALA A 22 -33.97 -4.88 6.76
N SER A 23 -35.11 -5.58 6.82
CA SER A 23 -35.22 -6.95 6.25
C SER A 23 -35.10 -6.92 4.72
N ILE A 24 -35.73 -5.95 4.07
CA ILE A 24 -35.62 -5.75 2.61
C ILE A 24 -34.15 -5.48 2.22
N LEU A 25 -33.47 -4.59 2.96
CA LEU A 25 -32.04 -4.27 2.71
C LEU A 25 -31.18 -5.52 2.83
N VAL A 26 -31.37 -6.33 3.88
CA VAL A 26 -30.63 -7.61 4.04
C VAL A 26 -30.85 -8.54 2.86
N VAL A 27 -32.12 -8.71 2.42
CA VAL A 27 -32.42 -9.57 1.27
C VAL A 27 -31.76 -9.03 -0.02
N VAL A 28 -31.84 -7.74 -0.27
CA VAL A 28 -31.20 -7.11 -1.46
C VAL A 28 -29.68 -7.29 -1.43
N VAL A 29 -29.03 -7.04 -0.29
CA VAL A 29 -27.59 -7.23 -0.13
C VAL A 29 -27.19 -8.69 -0.32
N THR A 30 -27.97 -9.62 0.24
CA THR A 30 -27.71 -11.05 0.08
C THR A 30 -27.85 -11.51 -1.39
N LEU A 31 -28.88 -11.04 -2.09
CA LEU A 31 -29.08 -11.35 -3.51
C LEU A 31 -27.97 -10.73 -4.37
N ALA A 32 -27.57 -9.50 -4.10
CA ALA A 32 -26.44 -8.86 -4.78
C ALA A 32 -25.14 -9.62 -4.58
N ALA A 33 -24.84 -10.02 -3.33
CA ALA A 33 -23.67 -10.83 -3.02
C ALA A 33 -23.71 -12.20 -3.73
N ALA A 34 -24.88 -12.86 -3.74
CA ALA A 34 -25.06 -14.12 -4.44
C ALA A 34 -24.85 -13.96 -5.95
N ALA A 35 -25.34 -12.88 -6.56
CA ALA A 35 -25.16 -12.58 -7.98
C ALA A 35 -23.67 -12.35 -8.31
N ILE A 36 -22.92 -11.61 -7.48
CA ILE A 36 -21.47 -11.39 -7.63
C ILE A 36 -20.71 -12.71 -7.58
N VAL A 37 -21.10 -13.63 -6.69
CA VAL A 37 -20.45 -14.94 -6.58
C VAL A 37 -20.81 -15.86 -7.75
N ALA A 38 -22.09 -15.92 -8.13
CA ALA A 38 -22.61 -16.91 -9.07
C ALA A 38 -22.46 -16.52 -10.55
N VAL A 39 -22.42 -15.22 -10.88
CA VAL A 39 -22.41 -14.74 -12.27
C VAL A 39 -21.04 -14.11 -12.58
N PRO A 40 -20.20 -14.79 -13.41
CA PRO A 40 -18.83 -14.32 -13.70
C PRO A 40 -18.77 -12.89 -14.25
N SER A 41 -19.67 -12.52 -15.17
CA SER A 41 -19.69 -11.18 -15.78
C SER A 41 -20.03 -10.08 -14.75
N ILE A 42 -20.91 -10.34 -13.78
CA ILE A 42 -21.23 -9.41 -12.70
C ILE A 42 -20.02 -9.30 -11.76
N ARG A 43 -19.43 -10.44 -11.42
CA ARG A 43 -18.24 -10.50 -10.56
C ARG A 43 -17.09 -9.65 -11.12
N GLU A 44 -16.73 -9.87 -12.38
CA GLU A 44 -15.67 -9.10 -13.05
C GLU A 44 -16.00 -7.61 -13.10
N SER A 45 -17.24 -7.26 -13.46
CA SER A 45 -17.66 -5.85 -13.54
C SER A 45 -17.60 -5.11 -12.22
N VAL A 46 -17.78 -5.83 -11.08
CA VAL A 46 -17.76 -5.22 -9.74
C VAL A 46 -16.37 -5.29 -9.09
N LEU A 47 -15.69 -6.45 -9.17
CA LEU A 47 -14.45 -6.67 -8.44
C LEU A 47 -13.21 -6.10 -9.16
N ARG A 48 -13.19 -6.11 -10.49
CA ARG A 48 -12.08 -5.54 -11.27
C ARG A 48 -11.85 -4.05 -10.99
N PRO A 49 -12.86 -3.17 -10.98
CA PRO A 49 -12.67 -1.77 -10.58
C PRO A 49 -12.15 -1.59 -9.16
N ALA A 50 -12.50 -2.49 -8.22
CA ALA A 50 -11.99 -2.44 -6.86
C ALA A 50 -10.47 -2.66 -6.85
N GLY A 51 -9.95 -3.70 -7.51
CA GLY A 51 -8.51 -3.95 -7.61
C GLY A 51 -7.76 -2.79 -8.27
N TRP A 52 -8.31 -2.22 -9.33
CA TRP A 52 -7.73 -1.03 -9.96
C TRP A 52 -7.86 0.24 -9.12
N ALA A 53 -8.74 0.27 -8.12
CA ALA A 53 -8.80 1.38 -7.17
C ALA A 53 -7.53 1.51 -6.31
N LEU A 54 -6.76 0.45 -6.13
CA LEU A 54 -5.48 0.46 -5.42
C LEU A 54 -4.30 0.92 -6.28
N VAL A 55 -4.45 0.88 -7.62
CA VAL A 55 -3.35 1.12 -8.56
C VAL A 55 -3.41 2.55 -9.12
N VAL A 56 -2.29 3.25 -9.06
CA VAL A 56 -2.15 4.54 -9.71
C VAL A 56 -1.79 4.37 -11.19
N HIS A 57 -2.28 5.29 -12.02
CA HIS A 57 -1.89 5.39 -13.42
C HIS A 57 -1.51 6.83 -13.70
N GLU A 58 -0.24 7.07 -13.95
CA GLU A 58 0.25 8.37 -14.33
C GLU A 58 1.42 8.24 -15.35
N PRO A 59 1.60 9.21 -16.23
CA PRO A 59 2.69 9.16 -17.18
C PRO A 59 4.03 9.35 -16.47
N ILE A 60 4.99 8.51 -16.82
CA ILE A 60 6.37 8.59 -16.34
C ILE A 60 7.21 9.33 -17.39
N ALA A 61 8.06 10.22 -16.93
CA ALA A 61 9.01 10.99 -17.73
C ALA A 61 10.43 10.84 -17.14
N PRO A 62 11.47 11.17 -17.89
CA PRO A 62 12.84 11.19 -17.37
C PRO A 62 12.96 11.95 -16.06
N ALA A 63 13.73 11.40 -15.14
CA ALA A 63 13.92 11.90 -13.79
C ALA A 63 15.38 11.83 -13.34
N ASP A 64 15.70 12.53 -12.27
CA ASP A 64 17.06 12.56 -11.69
C ASP A 64 17.41 11.25 -11.00
N VAL A 65 16.40 10.58 -10.40
CA VAL A 65 16.57 9.34 -9.65
C VAL A 65 15.27 8.53 -9.59
N ILE A 66 15.40 7.20 -9.55
CA ILE A 66 14.31 6.28 -9.23
C ILE A 66 14.43 5.91 -7.75
N VAL A 67 13.37 6.09 -6.97
CA VAL A 67 13.29 5.72 -5.56
C VAL A 67 12.46 4.45 -5.42
N VAL A 68 12.97 3.43 -4.77
CA VAL A 68 12.29 2.13 -4.61
C VAL A 68 11.80 1.98 -3.17
N SER A 69 10.49 1.83 -2.99
CA SER A 69 9.89 1.53 -1.68
C SER A 69 10.36 0.16 -1.16
N LEU A 70 10.64 0.05 0.13
CA LEU A 70 11.01 -1.24 0.75
C LEU A 70 9.91 -2.28 0.57
N ALA A 71 8.66 -1.88 0.68
CA ALA A 71 7.51 -2.77 0.54
C ALA A 71 7.36 -3.38 -0.86
N SER A 72 7.94 -2.77 -1.90
CA SER A 72 7.93 -3.33 -3.26
C SER A 72 8.90 -4.51 -3.45
N GLY A 73 9.84 -4.70 -2.52
CA GLY A 73 10.74 -5.85 -2.51
C GLY A 73 11.48 -6.10 -3.82
N GLY A 74 11.60 -7.36 -4.20
CA GLY A 74 12.25 -7.76 -5.46
C GLY A 74 11.50 -7.32 -6.72
N ALA A 75 10.17 -7.22 -6.66
CA ALA A 75 9.36 -6.71 -7.76
C ALA A 75 9.70 -5.24 -8.05
N GLY A 76 9.88 -4.43 -7.01
CA GLY A 76 10.33 -3.04 -7.15
C GLY A 76 11.75 -2.92 -7.71
N ALA A 77 12.65 -3.82 -7.35
CA ALA A 77 14.00 -3.85 -7.92
C ALA A 77 13.99 -4.18 -9.43
N LEU A 78 13.13 -5.12 -9.87
CA LEU A 78 12.94 -5.43 -11.29
C LEU A 78 12.37 -4.23 -12.04
N GLU A 79 11.31 -3.61 -11.53
CA GLU A 79 10.71 -2.42 -12.15
C GLU A 79 11.71 -1.26 -12.28
N ALA A 80 12.50 -1.01 -11.21
CA ALA A 80 13.51 0.03 -11.23
C ALA A 80 14.62 -0.25 -12.27
N ALA A 81 15.05 -1.50 -12.40
CA ALA A 81 16.03 -1.89 -13.42
C ALA A 81 15.49 -1.69 -14.84
N ASP A 82 14.23 -2.04 -15.10
CA ASP A 82 13.58 -1.79 -16.40
C ASP A 82 13.52 -0.28 -16.73
N LEU A 83 13.20 0.54 -15.73
CA LEU A 83 13.17 2.00 -15.88
C LEU A 83 14.56 2.58 -16.18
N VAL A 84 15.61 2.04 -15.55
CA VAL A 84 17.00 2.42 -15.87
C VAL A 84 17.36 2.01 -17.29
N GLN A 85 17.04 0.79 -17.71
CA GLN A 85 17.27 0.30 -19.07
C GLN A 85 16.46 1.11 -20.11
N GLY A 86 15.27 1.55 -19.74
CA GLY A 86 14.41 2.44 -20.54
C GLY A 86 14.87 3.90 -20.58
N GLY A 87 15.97 4.25 -19.90
CA GLY A 87 16.53 5.60 -19.92
C GLY A 87 15.74 6.63 -19.10
N ILE A 88 14.90 6.19 -18.17
CA ILE A 88 14.11 7.08 -17.30
C ILE A 88 15.02 7.79 -16.29
N ALA A 89 15.98 7.08 -15.70
CA ALA A 89 17.04 7.65 -14.88
C ALA A 89 18.25 6.71 -14.90
N THR A 90 19.41 7.20 -14.48
CA THR A 90 20.63 6.38 -14.35
C THR A 90 20.86 5.91 -12.91
N ARG A 91 20.22 6.54 -11.95
CA ARG A 91 20.40 6.33 -10.51
C ARG A 91 19.16 5.67 -9.90
N VAL A 92 19.39 4.77 -8.96
CA VAL A 92 18.34 4.17 -8.13
C VAL A 92 18.65 4.41 -6.67
N ALA A 93 17.66 4.79 -5.89
CA ALA A 93 17.79 4.96 -4.43
C ALA A 93 16.87 3.97 -3.70
N VAL A 94 17.37 3.39 -2.63
CA VAL A 94 16.65 2.44 -1.76
C VAL A 94 16.70 2.97 -0.34
N PHE A 95 15.58 2.89 0.39
CA PHE A 95 15.55 3.28 1.80
C PHE A 95 16.39 2.32 2.64
N THR A 96 17.13 2.86 3.61
CA THR A 96 17.80 2.05 4.60
C THR A 96 16.77 1.53 5.59
N ASP A 97 16.63 0.22 5.67
CA ASP A 97 15.75 -0.44 6.63
C ASP A 97 16.34 -0.36 8.04
N SER A 98 15.49 -0.08 9.03
CA SER A 98 15.90 -0.22 10.43
C SER A 98 15.85 -1.71 10.78
N PRO A 99 16.91 -2.28 11.39
CA PRO A 99 16.90 -3.69 11.77
C PRO A 99 15.66 -4.02 12.60
N SER A 100 14.94 -5.07 12.21
CA SER A 100 13.83 -5.59 13.02
C SER A 100 14.31 -6.07 14.39
N GLY A 101 13.41 -6.22 15.35
CA GLY A 101 13.76 -6.80 16.64
C GLY A 101 14.47 -8.15 16.51
N GLU A 102 14.06 -8.98 15.54
CA GLU A 102 14.72 -10.22 15.16
C GLU A 102 16.14 -9.97 14.63
N GLY A 103 16.31 -9.02 13.72
CA GLY A 103 17.61 -8.65 13.14
C GLY A 103 18.59 -8.18 14.22
N HIS A 104 18.13 -7.36 15.17
CA HIS A 104 18.95 -6.95 16.33
C HIS A 104 19.36 -8.16 17.18
N GLU A 105 18.46 -9.09 17.46
CA GLU A 105 18.77 -10.27 18.26
C GLU A 105 19.74 -11.23 17.55
N LEU A 106 19.56 -11.45 16.24
CA LEU A 106 20.47 -12.26 15.44
C LEU A 106 21.89 -11.64 15.40
N SER A 107 21.97 -10.32 15.22
CA SER A 107 23.24 -9.58 15.29
C SER A 107 23.91 -9.70 16.66
N ARG A 108 23.13 -9.58 17.75
CA ARG A 108 23.63 -9.73 19.11
C ARG A 108 24.19 -11.12 19.39
N ARG A 109 23.64 -12.16 18.76
CA ARG A 109 24.10 -13.55 18.85
C ARG A 109 25.29 -13.86 17.94
N GLY A 110 25.78 -12.88 17.17
CA GLY A 110 26.89 -13.07 16.25
C GLY A 110 26.52 -13.86 14.99
N LEU A 111 25.22 -14.00 14.69
CA LEU A 111 24.70 -14.67 13.50
C LEU A 111 24.63 -13.67 12.34
N LEU A 112 25.77 -13.25 11.85
CA LEU A 112 25.92 -12.31 10.74
C LEU A 112 26.43 -13.01 9.49
N PRO A 113 26.14 -12.47 8.29
CA PRO A 113 25.37 -11.24 8.07
C PRO A 113 23.87 -11.52 8.00
N TYR A 114 23.08 -10.86 8.88
CA TYR A 114 21.63 -10.76 8.67
C TYR A 114 21.39 -9.76 7.52
N GLU A 115 20.79 -10.23 6.44
CA GLU A 115 20.48 -9.41 5.31
C GLU A 115 19.09 -8.79 5.49
N ASP A 116 19.04 -7.48 5.72
CA ASP A 116 17.82 -6.70 5.76
C ASP A 116 17.18 -6.54 4.36
N ALA A 117 15.97 -5.98 4.31
CA ALA A 117 15.24 -5.79 3.05
C ALA A 117 15.99 -4.85 2.10
N SER A 118 16.63 -3.81 2.61
CA SER A 118 17.39 -2.84 1.81
C SER A 118 18.64 -3.46 1.18
N ALA A 119 19.41 -4.21 1.95
CA ALA A 119 20.59 -4.90 1.44
C ALA A 119 20.24 -5.91 0.34
N ARG A 120 19.11 -6.61 0.51
CA ARG A 120 18.57 -7.53 -0.49
C ARG A 120 18.18 -6.80 -1.77
N GLN A 121 17.45 -5.68 -1.70
CA GLN A 121 17.08 -4.88 -2.87
C GLN A 121 18.32 -4.33 -3.59
N ILE A 122 19.30 -3.80 -2.87
CA ILE A 122 20.57 -3.29 -3.45
C ILE A 122 21.30 -4.39 -4.18
N ARG A 123 21.41 -5.58 -3.60
CA ARG A 123 22.05 -6.74 -4.25
C ARG A 123 21.30 -7.15 -5.53
N GLN A 124 19.97 -7.18 -5.49
CA GLN A 124 19.14 -7.50 -6.66
C GLN A 124 19.33 -6.46 -7.77
N LEU A 125 19.32 -5.17 -7.46
CA LEU A 125 19.58 -4.10 -8.42
C LEU A 125 20.94 -4.25 -9.10
N ARG A 126 21.99 -4.57 -8.32
CA ARG A 126 23.33 -4.82 -8.86
C ARG A 126 23.37 -6.03 -9.80
N TRP A 127 22.68 -7.13 -9.46
CA TRP A 127 22.55 -8.28 -10.36
C TRP A 127 21.81 -7.97 -11.65
N LEU A 128 20.88 -7.00 -11.61
CA LEU A 128 20.15 -6.51 -12.77
C LEU A 128 20.93 -5.46 -13.58
N GLY A 129 22.19 -5.18 -13.22
CA GLY A 129 23.07 -4.28 -13.96
C GLY A 129 22.96 -2.81 -13.54
N VAL A 130 22.23 -2.49 -12.48
CA VAL A 130 22.17 -1.12 -11.94
C VAL A 130 23.44 -0.84 -11.15
N THR A 131 24.28 0.07 -11.63
CA THR A 131 25.59 0.36 -11.03
C THR A 131 25.55 1.53 -10.04
N ASP A 132 24.70 2.52 -10.26
CA ASP A 132 24.55 3.70 -9.39
C ASP A 132 23.37 3.51 -8.45
N VAL A 133 23.62 2.88 -7.29
CA VAL A 133 22.62 2.62 -6.26
C VAL A 133 22.95 3.41 -5.01
N MET A 134 22.05 4.33 -4.65
CA MET A 134 22.13 5.19 -3.47
C MET A 134 21.30 4.64 -2.32
N GLN A 135 21.58 5.11 -1.11
CA GLN A 135 20.78 4.81 0.08
C GLN A 135 20.11 6.08 0.62
N ILE A 136 18.86 5.95 1.04
CA ILE A 136 18.10 6.98 1.73
C ILE A 136 18.10 6.62 3.22
N PRO A 137 18.87 7.33 4.06
CA PRO A 137 19.00 7.00 5.47
C PRO A 137 17.82 7.50 6.30
N GLY A 138 17.63 6.90 7.48
CA GLY A 138 16.75 7.42 8.53
C GLY A 138 15.26 7.20 8.33
N ALA A 139 14.87 6.37 7.37
CA ALA A 139 13.45 6.02 7.21
C ALA A 139 12.98 5.11 8.36
N GLU A 140 11.88 5.50 9.00
CA GLU A 140 11.11 4.56 9.81
C GLU A 140 10.32 3.62 8.90
N ALA A 141 10.00 2.42 9.40
CA ALA A 141 9.28 1.44 8.61
C ALA A 141 7.88 1.93 8.20
N GLY A 142 7.51 1.64 6.96
CA GLY A 142 6.19 1.92 6.41
C GLY A 142 6.07 3.22 5.63
N THR A 143 4.91 3.39 5.00
CA THR A 143 4.65 4.46 4.03
C THR A 143 4.89 5.87 4.57
N GLU A 144 4.50 6.13 5.82
CA GLU A 144 4.69 7.44 6.45
C GLU A 144 6.17 7.71 6.73
N GLY A 145 6.89 6.75 7.34
CA GLY A 145 8.30 6.91 7.67
C GLY A 145 9.17 7.08 6.43
N GLU A 146 8.97 6.21 5.40
CA GLU A 146 9.68 6.34 4.14
C GLU A 146 9.39 7.68 3.44
N SER A 147 8.17 8.19 3.52
CA SER A 147 7.81 9.43 2.83
C SER A 147 8.41 10.69 3.47
N GLN A 148 8.52 10.73 4.80
CA GLN A 148 8.97 11.92 5.53
C GLN A 148 10.44 12.27 5.29
N VAL A 149 11.27 11.29 4.96
CA VAL A 149 12.71 11.53 4.69
C VAL A 149 12.97 12.00 3.25
N LEU A 150 11.98 11.93 2.36
CA LEU A 150 12.18 12.30 0.95
C LEU A 150 12.43 13.79 0.71
N PRO A 151 11.65 14.75 1.26
CA PRO A 151 11.89 16.17 1.00
C PRO A 151 13.32 16.61 1.36
N PRO A 152 13.80 16.41 2.60
CA PRO A 152 15.16 16.83 2.95
C PRO A 152 16.24 16.05 2.20
N TRP A 153 15.98 14.80 1.83
CA TRP A 153 16.92 14.02 1.03
C TRP A 153 17.02 14.55 -0.42
N CYS A 154 15.87 14.91 -1.03
CA CYS A 154 15.85 15.54 -2.35
C CYS A 154 16.57 16.90 -2.36
N ASP A 155 16.38 17.71 -1.31
CA ASP A 155 17.07 18.99 -1.16
C ASP A 155 18.59 18.81 -1.05
N HIS A 156 19.04 17.87 -0.22
CA HIS A 156 20.46 17.57 -0.04
C HIS A 156 21.15 17.19 -1.36
N HIS A 157 20.47 16.40 -2.21
CA HIS A 157 20.99 15.95 -3.50
C HIS A 157 20.61 16.88 -4.65
N GLN A 158 19.85 17.94 -4.41
CA GLN A 158 19.36 18.89 -5.41
C GLN A 158 18.51 18.24 -6.53
N PHE A 159 17.80 17.13 -6.20
CA PHE A 159 16.91 16.47 -7.16
C PHE A 159 15.66 17.30 -7.42
N ARG A 160 15.30 17.43 -8.69
CA ARG A 160 14.13 18.18 -9.16
C ARG A 160 13.00 17.24 -9.63
N SER A 161 13.33 15.98 -9.86
CA SER A 161 12.37 14.97 -10.31
C SER A 161 12.74 13.60 -9.81
N ILE A 162 11.75 12.87 -9.29
CA ILE A 162 11.90 11.48 -8.88
C ILE A 162 10.79 10.60 -9.46
N VAL A 163 11.12 9.36 -9.80
CA VAL A 163 10.14 8.29 -10.04
C VAL A 163 10.14 7.39 -8.83
N PHE A 164 9.01 7.34 -8.13
CA PHE A 164 8.83 6.50 -6.95
C PHE A 164 8.20 5.17 -7.35
N VAL A 165 8.95 4.09 -7.24
CA VAL A 165 8.48 2.73 -7.51
C VAL A 165 7.81 2.18 -6.24
N ALA A 166 6.50 1.99 -6.32
CA ALA A 166 5.66 1.47 -5.25
C ALA A 166 5.18 0.05 -5.57
N ALA A 167 4.91 -0.75 -4.54
CA ALA A 167 4.19 -2.00 -4.75
C ALA A 167 2.81 -1.71 -5.34
N ARG A 168 2.39 -2.53 -6.31
CA ARG A 168 1.18 -2.30 -7.12
C ARG A 168 -0.07 -2.14 -6.27
N ASP A 169 -0.23 -3.01 -5.28
CA ASP A 169 -1.41 -3.11 -4.41
C ASP A 169 -1.68 -1.90 -3.51
N HIS A 170 -0.71 -1.01 -3.33
CA HIS A 170 -0.91 0.22 -2.55
C HIS A 170 -0.27 1.48 -3.18
N SER A 171 -0.02 1.46 -4.47
CA SER A 171 0.57 2.57 -5.19
C SER A 171 -0.30 3.85 -5.15
N ARG A 172 -1.63 3.72 -5.16
CA ARG A 172 -2.55 4.86 -5.00
C ARG A 172 -2.45 5.49 -3.62
N ARG A 173 -2.29 4.71 -2.56
CA ARG A 173 -2.06 5.24 -1.22
C ARG A 173 -0.72 5.97 -1.15
N TRP A 174 0.35 5.42 -1.77
CA TRP A 174 1.62 6.12 -1.92
C TRP A 174 1.47 7.46 -2.63
N ARG A 175 0.70 7.53 -3.74
CA ARG A 175 0.47 8.79 -4.45
C ARG A 175 -0.13 9.85 -3.53
N ARG A 176 -1.11 9.49 -2.70
CA ARG A 176 -1.75 10.41 -1.74
C ARG A 176 -0.76 10.89 -0.67
N VAL A 177 -0.02 9.99 -0.08
CA VAL A 177 0.99 10.33 0.95
C VAL A 177 2.07 11.25 0.36
N LEU A 178 2.60 10.91 -0.81
CA LEU A 178 3.60 11.73 -1.48
C LEU A 178 3.06 13.12 -1.87
N ASN A 179 1.82 13.23 -2.32
CA ASN A 179 1.18 14.52 -2.57
C ASN A 179 1.13 15.40 -1.31
N ARG A 180 0.88 14.79 -0.16
CA ARG A 180 0.82 15.49 1.12
C ARG A 180 2.20 15.93 1.61
N VAL A 181 3.16 15.00 1.61
CA VAL A 181 4.51 15.23 2.14
C VAL A 181 5.32 16.17 1.25
N MET A 182 5.17 16.05 -0.06
CA MET A 182 5.88 16.88 -1.06
C MET A 182 5.11 18.15 -1.45
N LYS A 183 4.03 18.48 -0.73
CA LYS A 183 3.23 19.68 -1.01
C LYS A 183 4.05 20.95 -0.88
N GLY A 184 4.15 21.70 -1.97
CA GLY A 184 4.97 22.93 -2.02
C GLY A 184 6.47 22.70 -2.20
N HIS A 185 6.93 21.45 -2.21
CA HIS A 185 8.31 21.10 -2.50
C HIS A 185 8.61 21.21 -4.01
N PRO A 186 9.78 21.73 -4.42
CA PRO A 186 10.10 21.94 -5.83
C PRO A 186 10.34 20.65 -6.63
N THR A 187 10.56 19.52 -5.96
CA THR A 187 10.80 18.24 -6.62
C THR A 187 9.50 17.64 -7.15
N ARG A 188 9.45 17.36 -8.44
CA ARG A 188 8.35 16.63 -9.08
C ARG A 188 8.44 15.16 -8.73
N VAL A 189 7.34 14.58 -8.26
CA VAL A 189 7.23 13.15 -7.93
C VAL A 189 6.27 12.48 -8.91
N MET A 190 6.69 11.39 -9.51
CA MET A 190 5.90 10.48 -10.34
C MET A 190 5.88 9.11 -9.66
N VAL A 191 4.72 8.46 -9.59
CA VAL A 191 4.59 7.14 -8.96
C VAL A 191 4.41 6.07 -10.02
N GLN A 192 5.29 5.09 -10.02
CA GLN A 192 5.25 3.91 -10.88
C GLN A 192 4.87 2.68 -10.05
N PRO A 193 3.71 2.07 -10.27
CA PRO A 193 3.42 0.76 -9.71
C PRO A 193 4.33 -0.29 -10.35
N GLU A 194 4.98 -1.11 -9.55
CA GLU A 194 5.74 -2.24 -10.10
C GLU A 194 4.80 -3.27 -10.77
N ARG A 195 5.31 -4.05 -11.73
CA ARG A 195 4.53 -5.00 -12.56
C ARG A 195 4.76 -6.46 -12.19
N TYR A 196 5.67 -6.73 -11.27
CA TYR A 196 6.22 -8.07 -11.04
C TYR A 196 5.70 -8.75 -9.76
N SER A 197 4.86 -8.09 -8.96
CA SER A 197 4.21 -8.72 -7.81
C SER A 197 3.12 -9.70 -8.23
N ILE A 198 2.76 -10.56 -7.30
CA ILE A 198 1.69 -11.54 -7.48
C ILE A 198 0.29 -10.92 -7.44
N PHE A 199 0.17 -9.64 -7.00
CA PHE A 199 -1.11 -8.96 -6.96
C PHE A 199 -1.56 -8.60 -8.38
N ASP A 200 -2.66 -9.24 -8.82
CA ASP A 200 -3.30 -8.96 -10.10
C ASP A 200 -4.62 -8.21 -9.86
N PRO A 201 -4.71 -6.91 -10.19
CA PRO A 201 -5.93 -6.14 -9.99
C PRO A 201 -7.10 -6.61 -10.85
N ASP A 202 -6.83 -7.37 -11.93
CA ASP A 202 -7.86 -7.93 -12.79
C ASP A 202 -8.46 -9.24 -12.25
N ARG A 203 -7.76 -9.91 -11.29
CA ARG A 203 -8.12 -11.25 -10.81
C ARG A 203 -7.83 -11.47 -9.31
N TRP A 204 -7.69 -10.40 -8.53
CA TRP A 204 -7.33 -10.49 -7.11
C TRP A 204 -8.23 -11.44 -6.30
N TRP A 205 -9.50 -11.61 -6.71
CA TRP A 205 -10.46 -12.50 -6.04
C TRP A 205 -10.26 -13.99 -6.31
N GLU A 206 -9.39 -14.37 -7.25
CA GLU A 206 -9.14 -15.77 -7.60
C GLU A 206 -8.17 -16.45 -6.62
N THR A 207 -7.43 -15.68 -5.83
CA THR A 207 -6.45 -16.20 -4.87
C THR A 207 -6.73 -15.70 -3.46
N ARG A 208 -6.39 -16.54 -2.47
CA ARG A 208 -6.51 -16.16 -1.06
C ARG A 208 -5.66 -14.94 -0.72
N ASP A 209 -4.44 -14.89 -1.25
CA ASP A 209 -3.51 -13.78 -1.01
C ASP A 209 -4.00 -12.50 -1.69
N GLY A 210 -4.51 -12.58 -2.91
CA GLY A 210 -5.12 -11.45 -3.59
C GLY A 210 -6.31 -10.88 -2.80
N VAL A 211 -7.24 -11.73 -2.34
CA VAL A 211 -8.37 -11.30 -1.50
C VAL A 211 -7.90 -10.63 -0.21
N ARG A 212 -6.93 -11.23 0.47
CA ARG A 212 -6.37 -10.66 1.70
C ARG A 212 -5.72 -9.29 1.44
N THR A 213 -4.91 -9.20 0.41
CA THR A 213 -4.22 -7.97 0.02
C THR A 213 -5.21 -6.86 -0.32
N GLU A 214 -6.20 -7.16 -1.18
CA GLU A 214 -7.24 -6.20 -1.56
C GLU A 214 -7.98 -5.64 -0.36
N ILE A 215 -8.49 -6.51 0.52
CA ILE A 215 -9.25 -6.08 1.70
C ILE A 215 -8.41 -5.19 2.61
N VAL A 216 -7.17 -5.59 2.89
CA VAL A 216 -6.29 -4.85 3.80
C VAL A 216 -5.87 -3.50 3.20
N GLU A 217 -5.46 -3.47 1.93
CA GLU A 217 -4.99 -2.24 1.31
C GLU A 217 -6.15 -1.28 0.98
N LEU A 218 -7.33 -1.79 0.63
CA LEU A 218 -8.52 -0.96 0.47
C LEU A 218 -8.92 -0.29 1.79
N GLN A 219 -8.90 -1.02 2.91
CA GLN A 219 -9.14 -0.44 4.23
C GLN A 219 -8.14 0.68 4.57
N LYS A 220 -6.85 0.46 4.30
CA LYS A 220 -5.81 1.47 4.53
C LYS A 220 -6.00 2.69 3.61
N LEU A 221 -6.38 2.47 2.36
CA LEU A 221 -6.66 3.57 1.42
C LEU A 221 -7.88 4.38 1.87
N VAL A 222 -8.96 3.73 2.29
CA VAL A 222 -10.15 4.41 2.83
C VAL A 222 -9.79 5.22 4.07
N LEU A 223 -9.00 4.64 4.98
CA LEU A 223 -8.53 5.35 6.17
C LEU A 223 -7.69 6.59 5.80
N GLU A 224 -6.77 6.46 4.84
CA GLU A 224 -5.97 7.59 4.32
C GLU A 224 -6.88 8.69 3.72
N VAL A 225 -7.94 8.32 3.00
CA VAL A 225 -8.90 9.28 2.45
C VAL A 225 -9.68 9.99 3.55
N ILE A 226 -10.10 9.29 4.59
CA ILE A 226 -10.85 9.85 5.72
C ILE A 226 -9.98 10.78 6.56
N LEU A 227 -8.75 10.37 6.88
CA LEU A 227 -7.85 11.15 7.71
C LEU A 227 -7.24 12.35 6.96
N HIS A 228 -7.04 12.22 5.66
CA HIS A 228 -6.40 13.22 4.81
C HIS A 228 -7.22 13.51 3.54
N PRO A 229 -8.42 14.10 3.65
CA PRO A 229 -9.35 14.27 2.53
C PRO A 229 -8.82 15.20 1.42
N LEU A 230 -7.84 16.06 1.71
CA LEU A 230 -7.29 17.05 0.76
C LEU A 230 -5.94 16.62 0.12
N SER A 231 -5.56 15.35 0.21
CA SER A 231 -4.32 14.81 -0.37
C SER A 231 -4.54 14.33 -1.82
N PHE A 232 -5.04 15.22 -2.69
CA PHE A 232 -5.21 14.92 -4.12
C PHE A 232 -3.98 15.28 -4.93
#